data_85d79a20921323a14bd61d82d0fa50d4
#
_entry.id   85d79a20921323a14bd61d82d0fa50d4
#
_cell.length_a   1.000
_cell.length_b   1.000
_cell.length_c   1.000
_cell.angle_alpha   90.00
_cell.angle_beta   90.00
_cell.angle_gamma   90.00
#
_symmetry.space_group_name_H-M   'P 1'
#
loop_
_entity.id
_entity.type
_entity.pdbx_description
1 polymer ?
#
loop_
_entity_poly.entity_id
_entity_poly.type
_entity_poly.pdbx_seq_one_letter_code
_entity_poly.pdbx_strand_id
1 'polypeptide(L)'
;MVYFDFVLLAFYSPMLAKIFFPSSGSLTSVTYQVWVLFAAGYVVRPLGGIVLANFGDLFGRRRIYMFSIILMTFSTFGIALAPTYESVGVIAPISLVAFRFMQGIAIGGEVPGGWTFISEHVPRSRLGLACGLLCSGLSFGILTGCVSALALEMLAGPQWAEAYGWRLCFLLGGLFGLLAIRARKYLQETPVFREMIAKRQLVPVLPLGIVLREFRPSLVICMLLTWVLSAGIVTTTLLSVNFLRLFVGYSASEALFATAISTLGLTISTAPVGALVDRYGTGPVFIVGGICLSVSALLFYKLVDVSLLHLYVLSAVLGSFVGVVGAVPYVMVRSFPSQVRFTGVSFAYNCAYAIFGGLTPFAVDGLVQIDRMAYAYYLCFLSCLSIAIGYYIRRKGLADER
;
A
#
# COMPACT_ATOMS: atom_id res chain seq x y z
N MET A 1 7.58 7.37 -2.87
CA MET A 1 8.60 6.49 -3.38
C MET A 1 8.21 5.01 -3.25
N VAL A 2 8.09 4.43 -2.07
CA VAL A 2 7.85 2.99 -1.86
C VAL A 2 6.67 2.44 -2.67
N TYR A 3 5.55 3.14 -2.65
CA TYR A 3 4.39 2.74 -3.46
C TYR A 3 4.53 3.05 -4.95
N PHE A 4 5.36 4.01 -5.34
CA PHE A 4 5.71 4.24 -6.72
C PHE A 4 6.37 2.99 -7.33
N ASP A 5 7.44 2.50 -6.71
CA ASP A 5 8.19 1.33 -7.18
C ASP A 5 7.33 0.05 -7.17
N PHE A 6 6.50 -0.08 -6.14
CA PHE A 6 5.64 -1.25 -5.99
C PHE A 6 4.55 -1.32 -7.07
N VAL A 7 3.96 -0.18 -7.40
CA VAL A 7 2.89 -0.06 -8.41
C VAL A 7 3.43 -0.14 -9.82
N LEU A 8 4.62 0.37 -10.09
CA LEU A 8 5.29 0.20 -11.38
C LEU A 8 5.40 -1.26 -11.77
N LEU A 9 5.75 -2.12 -10.82
CA LEU A 9 5.82 -3.55 -11.13
C LEU A 9 4.44 -4.11 -11.50
N ALA A 10 3.37 -3.67 -10.83
CA ALA A 10 2.02 -4.13 -11.17
C ALA A 10 1.66 -3.79 -12.62
N PHE A 11 1.96 -2.57 -13.06
CA PHE A 11 1.67 -2.13 -14.43
C PHE A 11 2.56 -2.79 -15.48
N TYR A 12 3.84 -3.00 -15.15
CA TYR A 12 4.80 -3.60 -16.09
C TYR A 12 4.97 -5.10 -15.92
N SER A 13 4.24 -5.77 -15.00
CA SER A 13 4.42 -7.20 -14.73
C SER A 13 4.26 -8.12 -15.95
N PRO A 14 3.28 -7.95 -16.86
CA PRO A 14 3.19 -8.80 -18.03
C PRO A 14 4.39 -8.66 -18.99
N MET A 15 4.95 -7.44 -19.06
CA MET A 15 6.10 -7.14 -19.87
C MET A 15 7.39 -7.66 -19.25
N LEU A 16 7.58 -7.43 -17.93
CA LEU A 16 8.72 -7.96 -17.19
C LEU A 16 8.75 -9.49 -17.23
N ALA A 17 7.58 -10.15 -17.21
CA ALA A 17 7.50 -11.59 -17.39
C ALA A 17 8.08 -12.02 -18.75
N LYS A 18 7.76 -11.34 -19.84
CA LYS A 18 8.30 -11.63 -21.17
C LYS A 18 9.81 -11.39 -21.29
N ILE A 19 10.33 -10.38 -20.58
CA ILE A 19 11.74 -9.95 -20.69
C ILE A 19 12.66 -10.80 -19.80
N PHE A 20 12.18 -11.19 -18.61
CA PHE A 20 13.01 -11.84 -17.60
C PHE A 20 12.83 -13.35 -17.52
N PHE A 21 11.78 -13.91 -18.11
CA PHE A 21 11.54 -15.36 -18.05
C PHE A 21 11.67 -15.98 -19.46
N PRO A 22 11.94 -17.30 -19.54
CA PRO A 22 12.00 -17.97 -20.82
C PRO A 22 10.65 -17.88 -21.54
N SER A 23 10.67 -17.62 -22.83
CA SER A 23 9.49 -17.58 -23.68
C SER A 23 8.91 -18.99 -23.86
N SER A 24 8.07 -19.43 -22.94
CA SER A 24 7.45 -20.77 -22.98
C SER A 24 6.19 -20.84 -23.87
N GLY A 25 5.93 -19.83 -24.69
CA GLY A 25 4.91 -19.87 -25.76
C GLY A 25 3.43 -19.95 -25.34
N SER A 26 3.11 -20.23 -24.07
CA SER A 26 1.72 -20.31 -23.62
C SER A 26 1.31 -19.10 -22.77
N LEU A 27 0.08 -18.61 -23.00
CA LEU A 27 -0.51 -17.51 -22.21
C LEU A 27 -0.55 -17.86 -20.71
N THR A 28 -0.77 -19.11 -20.38
CA THR A 28 -0.79 -19.67 -19.03
C THR A 28 0.55 -19.48 -18.32
N SER A 29 1.67 -19.69 -19.03
CA SER A 29 3.00 -19.54 -18.46
C SER A 29 3.31 -18.08 -18.09
N VAL A 30 2.95 -17.10 -18.92
CA VAL A 30 3.13 -15.67 -18.63
C VAL A 30 2.32 -15.28 -17.39
N THR A 31 1.11 -15.78 -17.25
CA THR A 31 0.26 -15.52 -16.09
C THR A 31 0.90 -16.05 -14.81
N TYR A 32 1.42 -17.28 -14.79
CA TYR A 32 2.13 -17.81 -13.61
C TYR A 32 3.37 -16.98 -13.26
N GLN A 33 4.15 -16.53 -14.24
CA GLN A 33 5.34 -15.70 -14.03
C GLN A 33 4.98 -14.36 -13.38
N VAL A 34 3.91 -13.71 -13.83
CA VAL A 34 3.36 -12.49 -13.22
C VAL A 34 2.96 -12.74 -11.76
N TRP A 35 2.28 -13.86 -11.48
CA TRP A 35 1.89 -14.22 -10.13
C TRP A 35 3.08 -14.47 -9.20
N VAL A 36 4.13 -15.12 -9.69
CA VAL A 36 5.38 -15.32 -8.94
C VAL A 36 6.01 -13.98 -8.56
N LEU A 37 6.08 -13.02 -9.49
CA LEU A 37 6.63 -11.70 -9.22
C LEU A 37 5.81 -10.92 -8.19
N PHE A 38 4.49 -11.04 -8.27
CA PHE A 38 3.59 -10.42 -7.29
C PHE A 38 3.75 -11.06 -5.91
N ALA A 39 3.63 -12.38 -5.84
CA ALA A 39 3.71 -13.14 -4.61
C ALA A 39 5.05 -12.94 -3.89
N ALA A 40 6.17 -12.89 -4.62
CA ALA A 40 7.49 -12.66 -4.06
C ALA A 40 7.55 -11.40 -3.19
N GLY A 41 6.98 -10.29 -3.67
CA GLY A 41 6.95 -9.03 -2.92
C GLY A 41 6.02 -9.05 -1.70
N TYR A 42 4.88 -9.78 -1.77
CA TYR A 42 3.88 -9.77 -0.69
C TYR A 42 4.19 -10.77 0.41
N VAL A 43 4.61 -11.99 0.06
CA VAL A 43 4.86 -13.09 1.03
C VAL A 43 6.02 -12.76 1.97
N VAL A 44 7.01 -12.01 1.50
CA VAL A 44 8.20 -11.66 2.30
C VAL A 44 7.96 -10.43 3.21
N ARG A 45 6.92 -9.62 2.96
CA ARG A 45 6.61 -8.43 3.79
C ARG A 45 6.45 -8.73 5.28
N PRO A 46 5.71 -9.77 5.72
CA PRO A 46 5.61 -10.10 7.14
C PRO A 46 6.97 -10.41 7.76
N LEU A 47 7.83 -11.15 7.07
CA LEU A 47 9.17 -11.45 7.54
C LEU A 47 9.99 -10.18 7.74
N GLY A 48 10.06 -9.33 6.70
CA GLY A 48 10.75 -8.04 6.76
C GLY A 48 10.18 -7.13 7.85
N GLY A 49 8.85 -7.04 7.93
CA GLY A 49 8.15 -6.24 8.92
C GLY A 49 8.42 -6.68 10.35
N ILE A 50 8.36 -7.99 10.63
CA ILE A 50 8.63 -8.54 11.95
C ILE A 50 10.09 -8.28 12.36
N VAL A 51 11.03 -8.65 11.50
CA VAL A 51 12.47 -8.52 11.81
C VAL A 51 12.84 -7.05 12.01
N LEU A 52 12.51 -6.20 11.04
CA LEU A 52 12.89 -4.79 11.10
C LEU A 52 12.20 -4.04 12.24
N ALA A 53 10.93 -4.35 12.53
CA ALA A 53 10.24 -3.67 13.61
C ALA A 53 10.73 -4.09 15.00
N ASN A 54 11.03 -5.38 15.23
CA ASN A 54 11.66 -5.83 16.47
C ASN A 54 12.98 -5.07 16.70
N PHE A 55 13.83 -4.98 15.69
CA PHE A 55 15.06 -4.20 15.79
C PHE A 55 14.79 -2.71 15.98
N GLY A 56 13.70 -2.16 15.42
CA GLY A 56 13.31 -0.77 15.60
C GLY A 56 12.87 -0.44 17.03
N ASP A 57 12.18 -1.36 17.70
CA ASP A 57 11.80 -1.19 19.10
C ASP A 57 12.98 -1.38 20.07
N LEU A 58 14.02 -2.15 19.68
CA LEU A 58 15.21 -2.38 20.48
C LEU A 58 16.32 -1.35 20.25
N PHE A 59 16.61 -0.98 19.00
CA PHE A 59 17.78 -0.20 18.62
C PHE A 59 17.51 1.21 18.11
N GLY A 60 16.23 1.58 17.96
CA GLY A 60 15.79 2.90 17.51
C GLY A 60 15.03 2.89 16.18
N ARG A 61 14.00 3.74 16.14
CA ARG A 61 13.08 3.84 14.98
C ARG A 61 13.79 4.43 13.78
N ARG A 62 14.62 5.45 13.97
CA ARG A 62 15.34 6.14 12.90
C ARG A 62 16.25 5.21 12.11
N ARG A 63 17.02 4.37 12.81
CA ARG A 63 18.00 3.48 12.15
C ARG A 63 17.32 2.51 11.20
N ILE A 64 16.25 1.88 11.64
CA ILE A 64 15.51 0.90 10.85
C ILE A 64 14.77 1.58 9.70
N TYR A 65 14.18 2.75 9.96
CA TYR A 65 13.51 3.54 8.92
C TYR A 65 14.47 4.00 7.81
N MET A 66 15.72 4.33 8.17
CA MET A 66 16.78 4.64 7.20
C MET A 66 17.25 3.40 6.45
N PHE A 67 17.42 2.27 7.14
CA PHE A 67 17.81 1.01 6.49
C PHE A 67 16.79 0.56 5.46
N SER A 68 15.50 0.63 5.79
CA SER A 68 14.42 0.24 4.87
C SER A 68 14.45 1.05 3.56
N ILE A 69 14.64 2.37 3.62
CA ILE A 69 14.70 3.20 2.40
C ILE A 69 15.95 2.93 1.57
N ILE A 70 17.10 2.66 2.21
CA ILE A 70 18.33 2.32 1.51
C ILE A 70 18.16 0.98 0.78
N LEU A 71 17.61 -0.02 1.46
CA LEU A 71 17.33 -1.33 0.88
C LEU A 71 16.35 -1.24 -0.30
N MET A 72 15.29 -0.43 -0.16
CA MET A 72 14.33 -0.16 -1.23
C MET A 72 14.99 0.50 -2.44
N THR A 73 15.78 1.55 -2.20
CA THR A 73 16.48 2.28 -3.26
C THR A 73 17.45 1.38 -4.02
N PHE A 74 18.23 0.57 -3.29
CA PHE A 74 19.18 -0.37 -3.87
C PHE A 74 18.47 -1.42 -4.75
N SER A 75 17.40 -2.01 -4.26
CA SER A 75 16.64 -3.02 -5.02
C SER A 75 15.94 -2.43 -6.25
N THR A 76 15.46 -1.18 -6.17
CA THR A 76 14.84 -0.48 -7.30
C THR A 76 15.85 -0.20 -8.41
N PHE A 77 17.04 0.31 -8.08
CA PHE A 77 18.12 0.42 -9.05
C PHE A 77 18.56 -0.94 -9.59
N GLY A 78 18.62 -1.95 -8.74
CA GLY A 78 18.95 -3.32 -9.14
C GLY A 78 17.98 -3.85 -10.20
N ILE A 79 16.69 -3.61 -10.08
CA ILE A 79 15.69 -3.98 -11.10
C ILE A 79 15.95 -3.18 -12.38
N ALA A 80 16.15 -1.85 -12.31
CA ALA A 80 16.37 -1.00 -13.46
C ALA A 80 17.58 -1.44 -14.31
N LEU A 81 18.64 -1.89 -13.63
CA LEU A 81 19.91 -2.30 -14.24
C LEU A 81 20.01 -3.80 -14.52
N ALA A 82 18.99 -4.58 -14.11
CA ALA A 82 19.01 -6.03 -14.28
C ALA A 82 19.10 -6.45 -15.75
N PRO A 83 19.97 -7.43 -16.07
CA PRO A 83 20.09 -7.97 -17.42
C PRO A 83 18.85 -8.81 -17.78
N THR A 84 18.54 -8.89 -19.07
CA THR A 84 17.40 -9.66 -19.61
C THR A 84 17.73 -11.14 -19.71
N TYR A 85 16.68 -11.98 -19.87
CA TYR A 85 16.85 -13.42 -20.07
C TYR A 85 17.70 -13.76 -21.31
N GLU A 86 17.58 -12.98 -22.38
CA GLU A 86 18.36 -13.17 -23.59
C GLU A 86 19.88 -12.98 -23.39
N SER A 87 20.27 -12.14 -22.41
CA SER A 87 21.67 -11.83 -22.14
C SER A 87 22.34 -12.78 -21.14
N VAL A 88 21.64 -13.23 -20.10
CA VAL A 88 22.23 -14.01 -18.98
C VAL A 88 21.44 -15.26 -18.61
N GLY A 89 20.42 -15.62 -19.38
CA GLY A 89 19.61 -16.82 -19.15
C GLY A 89 18.92 -16.82 -17.78
N VAL A 90 18.98 -17.94 -17.07
CA VAL A 90 18.29 -18.18 -15.79
C VAL A 90 18.69 -17.19 -14.66
N ILE A 91 19.82 -16.52 -14.78
CA ILE A 91 20.25 -15.52 -13.78
C ILE A 91 19.30 -14.31 -13.79
N ALA A 92 18.68 -13.97 -14.92
CA ALA A 92 17.76 -12.85 -15.03
C ALA A 92 16.53 -12.99 -14.11
N PRO A 93 15.69 -14.04 -14.18
CA PRO A 93 14.55 -14.21 -13.28
C PRO A 93 14.96 -14.33 -11.81
N ILE A 94 16.09 -15.00 -11.50
CA ILE A 94 16.61 -15.13 -10.14
C ILE A 94 16.93 -13.74 -9.57
N SER A 95 17.62 -12.90 -10.33
CA SER A 95 17.98 -11.53 -9.90
C SER A 95 16.72 -10.67 -9.67
N LEU A 96 15.74 -10.74 -10.58
CA LEU A 96 14.49 -10.00 -10.45
C LEU A 96 13.72 -10.41 -9.20
N VAL A 97 13.58 -11.73 -8.94
CA VAL A 97 12.92 -12.25 -7.73
C VAL A 97 13.69 -11.86 -6.47
N ALA A 98 15.01 -11.91 -6.48
CA ALA A 98 15.84 -11.47 -5.35
C ALA A 98 15.63 -9.98 -5.02
N PHE A 99 15.63 -9.10 -6.03
CA PHE A 99 15.32 -7.68 -5.81
C PHE A 99 13.89 -7.48 -5.31
N ARG A 100 12.92 -8.28 -5.77
CA ARG A 100 11.54 -8.26 -5.25
C ARG A 100 11.45 -8.66 -3.79
N PHE A 101 12.19 -9.66 -3.36
CA PHE A 101 12.30 -10.03 -1.94
C PHE A 101 12.87 -8.87 -1.12
N MET A 102 13.93 -8.24 -1.59
CA MET A 102 14.52 -7.08 -0.91
C MET A 102 13.53 -5.91 -0.81
N GLN A 103 12.76 -5.61 -1.87
CA GLN A 103 11.69 -4.61 -1.83
C GLN A 103 10.60 -4.99 -0.84
N GLY A 104 10.17 -6.26 -0.80
CA GLY A 104 9.19 -6.76 0.15
C GLY A 104 9.64 -6.59 1.60
N ILE A 105 10.89 -6.93 1.92
CA ILE A 105 11.49 -6.71 3.25
C ILE A 105 11.49 -5.21 3.59
N ALA A 106 11.93 -4.37 2.66
CA ALA A 106 12.02 -2.92 2.85
C ALA A 106 10.66 -2.29 3.17
N ILE A 107 9.62 -2.60 2.37
CA ILE A 107 8.25 -2.11 2.58
C ILE A 107 7.73 -2.54 3.96
N GLY A 108 8.03 -3.77 4.37
CA GLY A 108 7.63 -4.31 5.68
C GLY A 108 8.04 -3.43 6.85
N GLY A 109 9.22 -2.83 6.81
CA GLY A 109 9.71 -1.91 7.84
C GLY A 109 9.34 -0.45 7.60
N GLU A 110 9.27 -0.01 6.34
CA GLU A 110 9.15 1.41 6.02
C GLU A 110 7.77 2.00 6.33
N VAL A 111 6.69 1.37 5.91
CA VAL A 111 5.35 1.94 6.08
C VAL A 111 4.95 1.99 7.55
N PRO A 112 4.99 0.89 8.32
CA PRO A 112 4.72 0.92 9.76
C PRO A 112 5.72 1.78 10.53
N GLY A 113 6.98 1.78 10.11
CA GLY A 113 8.02 2.62 10.68
C GLY A 113 7.73 4.11 10.52
N GLY A 114 7.25 4.52 9.35
CA GLY A 114 6.81 5.89 9.08
C GLY A 114 5.66 6.33 9.99
N TRP A 115 4.62 5.49 10.15
CA TRP A 115 3.49 5.79 11.03
C TRP A 115 3.89 5.85 12.50
N THR A 116 4.72 4.91 12.97
CA THR A 116 5.26 4.94 14.33
C THR A 116 6.11 6.18 14.55
N PHE A 117 7.02 6.48 13.61
CA PHE A 117 7.91 7.63 13.69
C PHE A 117 7.14 8.95 13.77
N ILE A 118 6.14 9.16 12.89
CA ILE A 118 5.36 10.40 12.90
C ILE A 118 4.48 10.50 14.15
N SER A 119 3.92 9.38 14.63
CA SER A 119 3.07 9.35 15.82
C SER A 119 3.82 9.74 17.11
N GLU A 120 5.14 9.58 17.12
CA GLU A 120 6.00 9.92 18.25
C GLU A 120 6.61 11.34 18.15
N HIS A 121 6.39 12.06 17.03
CA HIS A 121 6.86 13.42 16.83
C HIS A 121 5.77 14.48 16.89
N VAL A 122 4.51 14.12 16.63
CA VAL A 122 3.40 15.08 16.59
C VAL A 122 2.57 15.05 17.87
N PRO A 123 1.96 16.18 18.28
CA PRO A 123 1.04 16.21 19.40
C PRO A 123 -0.20 15.36 19.10
N ARG A 124 -0.77 14.78 20.16
CA ARG A 124 -1.96 13.90 20.05
C ARG A 124 -3.14 14.54 19.31
N SER A 125 -3.32 15.87 19.46
CA SER A 125 -4.39 16.63 18.82
C SER A 125 -4.29 16.76 17.30
N ARG A 126 -3.15 16.40 16.69
CA ARG A 126 -2.91 16.46 15.25
C ARG A 126 -2.42 15.11 14.68
N LEU A 127 -2.56 14.06 15.46
CA LEU A 127 -2.07 12.73 15.08
C LEU A 127 -2.82 12.16 13.87
N GLY A 128 -4.14 12.35 13.81
CA GLY A 128 -4.95 11.90 12.68
C GLY A 128 -4.56 12.60 11.38
N LEU A 129 -4.44 13.94 11.40
CA LEU A 129 -3.96 14.71 10.25
C LEU A 129 -2.57 14.24 9.79
N ALA A 130 -1.65 14.02 10.72
CA ALA A 130 -0.29 13.60 10.41
C ALA A 130 -0.25 12.19 9.77
N CYS A 131 -1.04 11.25 10.30
CA CYS A 131 -1.21 9.92 9.71
C CYS A 131 -1.87 10.00 8.32
N GLY A 132 -2.90 10.83 8.17
CA GLY A 132 -3.58 11.07 6.90
C GLY A 132 -2.67 11.70 5.84
N LEU A 133 -1.82 12.67 6.21
CA LEU A 133 -0.82 13.26 5.32
C LEU A 133 0.22 12.24 4.87
N LEU A 134 0.65 11.33 5.75
CA LEU A 134 1.57 10.27 5.38
C LEU A 134 0.90 9.31 4.39
N CYS A 135 -0.36 8.93 4.60
CA CYS A 135 -1.14 8.15 3.65
C CYS A 135 -1.32 8.88 2.31
N SER A 136 -1.56 10.20 2.32
CA SER A 136 -1.59 11.03 1.12
C SER A 136 -0.27 10.94 0.35
N GLY A 137 0.87 11.03 1.03
CA GLY A 137 2.20 10.85 0.43
C GLY A 137 2.42 9.45 -0.17
N LEU A 138 1.91 8.39 0.48
CA LEU A 138 1.96 7.03 -0.05
C LEU A 138 1.09 6.90 -1.32
N SER A 139 -0.13 7.42 -1.30
CA SER A 139 -1.05 7.42 -2.45
C SER A 139 -0.54 8.30 -3.59
N PHE A 140 0.13 9.42 -3.29
CA PHE A 140 0.82 10.23 -4.30
C PHE A 140 1.92 9.44 -5.03
N GLY A 141 2.59 8.51 -4.34
CA GLY A 141 3.52 7.57 -4.98
C GLY A 141 2.82 6.67 -6.01
N ILE A 142 1.61 6.17 -5.70
CA ILE A 142 0.80 5.39 -6.65
C ILE A 142 0.40 6.26 -7.85
N LEU A 143 -0.08 7.48 -7.59
CA LEU A 143 -0.46 8.43 -8.63
C LEU A 143 0.68 8.73 -9.59
N THR A 144 1.87 9.04 -9.06
CA THR A 144 3.04 9.30 -9.90
C THR A 144 3.46 8.08 -10.73
N GLY A 145 3.29 6.86 -10.20
CA GLY A 145 3.46 5.62 -10.95
C GLY A 145 2.48 5.50 -12.12
N CYS A 146 1.19 5.72 -11.89
CA CYS A 146 0.16 5.73 -12.93
C CYS A 146 0.45 6.78 -14.02
N VAL A 147 0.75 8.00 -13.60
CA VAL A 147 1.04 9.11 -14.52
C VAL A 147 2.31 8.84 -15.33
N SER A 148 3.35 8.26 -14.73
CA SER A 148 4.57 7.89 -15.45
C SER A 148 4.30 6.83 -16.52
N ALA A 149 3.51 5.80 -16.20
CA ALA A 149 3.12 4.77 -17.15
C ALA A 149 2.31 5.35 -18.33
N LEU A 150 1.30 6.18 -18.01
CA LEU A 150 0.48 6.87 -18.99
C LEU A 150 1.29 7.80 -19.90
N ALA A 151 2.18 8.60 -19.32
CA ALA A 151 3.04 9.52 -20.06
C ALA A 151 3.96 8.78 -21.05
N LEU A 152 4.54 7.65 -20.63
CA LEU A 152 5.39 6.85 -21.51
C LEU A 152 4.59 6.23 -22.65
N GLU A 153 3.40 5.73 -22.39
CA GLU A 153 2.52 5.15 -23.43
C GLU A 153 2.13 6.21 -24.47
N MET A 154 1.80 7.43 -24.02
CA MET A 154 1.36 8.53 -24.90
C MET A 154 2.50 9.20 -25.67
N LEU A 155 3.68 9.38 -25.05
CA LEU A 155 4.77 10.17 -25.62
C LEU A 155 5.76 9.33 -26.45
N ALA A 156 6.03 8.10 -26.03
CA ALA A 156 7.04 7.26 -26.64
C ALA A 156 6.46 6.13 -27.51
N GLY A 157 5.14 5.90 -27.40
CA GLY A 157 4.44 4.83 -28.08
C GLY A 157 4.63 3.46 -27.41
N PRO A 158 3.72 2.49 -27.70
CA PRO A 158 3.69 1.21 -27.00
C PRO A 158 4.97 0.39 -27.16
N GLN A 159 5.56 0.38 -28.35
CA GLN A 159 6.78 -0.42 -28.65
C GLN A 159 8.00 0.05 -27.86
N TRP A 160 8.21 1.37 -27.77
CA TRP A 160 9.32 1.93 -27.00
C TRP A 160 9.09 1.79 -25.49
N ALA A 161 7.86 2.01 -25.04
CA ALA A 161 7.48 1.82 -23.66
C ALA A 161 7.71 0.36 -23.20
N GLU A 162 7.43 -0.61 -24.06
CA GLU A 162 7.73 -2.02 -23.80
C GLU A 162 9.24 -2.32 -23.79
N ALA A 163 10.03 -1.76 -24.68
CA ALA A 163 11.44 -2.07 -24.77
C ALA A 163 12.28 -1.44 -23.65
N TYR A 164 12.05 -0.16 -23.35
CA TYR A 164 12.92 0.64 -22.48
C TYR A 164 12.20 1.40 -21.37
N GLY A 165 10.89 1.65 -21.50
CA GLY A 165 10.14 2.52 -20.61
C GLY A 165 10.16 2.06 -19.16
N TRP A 166 10.09 0.77 -18.91
CA TRP A 166 10.15 0.22 -17.56
C TRP A 166 11.48 0.52 -16.84
N ARG A 167 12.62 0.46 -17.59
CA ARG A 167 13.93 0.81 -17.01
C ARG A 167 13.95 2.27 -16.56
N LEU A 168 13.42 3.17 -17.40
CA LEU A 168 13.35 4.59 -17.07
C LEU A 168 12.51 4.84 -15.83
N CYS A 169 11.34 4.18 -15.71
CA CYS A 169 10.50 4.30 -14.53
C CYS A 169 11.18 3.81 -13.26
N PHE A 170 11.86 2.64 -13.29
CA PHE A 170 12.61 2.16 -12.12
C PHE A 170 13.84 3.03 -11.81
N LEU A 171 14.52 3.60 -12.80
CA LEU A 171 15.58 4.59 -12.59
C LEU A 171 15.04 5.85 -11.89
N LEU A 172 13.90 6.38 -12.31
CA LEU A 172 13.23 7.50 -11.65
C LEU A 172 12.85 7.16 -10.20
N GLY A 173 12.34 5.95 -9.97
CA GLY A 173 12.08 5.44 -8.62
C GLY A 173 13.33 5.41 -7.76
N GLY A 174 14.45 4.92 -8.28
CA GLY A 174 15.74 4.93 -7.61
C GLY A 174 16.22 6.35 -7.28
N LEU A 175 16.06 7.31 -8.21
CA LEU A 175 16.38 8.73 -7.96
C LEU A 175 15.49 9.33 -6.84
N PHE A 176 14.18 9.04 -6.84
CA PHE A 176 13.32 9.44 -5.71
C PHE A 176 13.79 8.84 -4.39
N GLY A 177 14.38 7.62 -4.41
CA GLY A 177 15.01 7.00 -3.27
C GLY A 177 16.21 7.74 -2.74
N LEU A 178 17.11 8.13 -3.61
CA LEU A 178 18.27 8.93 -3.22
C LEU A 178 17.84 10.27 -2.61
N LEU A 179 16.84 10.92 -3.19
CA LEU A 179 16.28 12.16 -2.63
C LEU A 179 15.66 11.91 -1.24
N ALA A 180 14.93 10.80 -1.07
CA ALA A 180 14.33 10.44 0.22
C ALA A 180 15.41 10.11 1.27
N ILE A 181 16.49 9.40 0.92
CA ILE A 181 17.63 9.14 1.80
C ILE A 181 18.25 10.46 2.24
N ARG A 182 18.48 11.40 1.30
CA ARG A 182 19.04 12.71 1.62
C ARG A 182 18.13 13.53 2.56
N ALA A 183 16.83 13.54 2.29
CA ALA A 183 15.86 14.25 3.13
C ALA A 183 15.81 13.68 4.56
N ARG A 184 15.86 12.34 4.68
CA ARG A 184 15.81 11.65 5.98
C ARG A 184 17.13 11.68 6.77
N LYS A 185 18.24 12.02 6.15
CA LYS A 185 19.55 12.12 6.83
C LYS A 185 19.51 13.04 8.04
N TYR A 186 18.69 14.09 7.97
CA TYR A 186 18.55 15.09 9.03
C TYR A 186 17.51 14.73 10.11
N LEU A 187 16.76 13.63 9.95
CA LEU A 187 15.83 13.16 10.96
C LEU A 187 16.58 12.79 12.23
N GLN A 188 16.03 13.19 13.37
CA GLN A 188 16.51 12.77 14.69
C GLN A 188 15.72 11.56 15.18
N GLU A 189 16.26 10.84 16.19
CA GLU A 189 15.51 9.76 16.83
C GLU A 189 14.31 10.32 17.58
N THR A 190 13.24 9.51 17.69
CA THR A 190 11.98 9.97 18.27
C THR A 190 12.14 10.40 19.74
N PRO A 191 11.46 11.48 20.17
CA PRO A 191 11.50 11.91 21.56
C PRO A 191 11.09 10.80 22.54
N VAL A 192 10.06 10.03 22.17
CA VAL A 192 9.53 8.92 22.96
C VAL A 192 10.58 7.83 23.16
N PHE A 193 11.33 7.47 22.10
CA PHE A 193 12.39 6.45 22.22
C PHE A 193 13.55 6.92 23.08
N ARG A 194 13.95 8.20 22.97
CA ARG A 194 15.00 8.79 23.85
C ARG A 194 14.56 8.76 25.31
N GLU A 195 13.32 9.08 25.60
CA GLU A 195 12.75 9.03 26.94
C GLU A 195 12.73 7.60 27.50
N MET A 196 12.34 6.61 26.69
CA MET A 196 12.36 5.19 27.10
C MET A 196 13.78 4.70 27.43
N ILE A 197 14.80 5.13 26.68
CA ILE A 197 16.20 4.83 27.01
C ILE A 197 16.58 5.46 28.36
N ALA A 198 16.30 6.76 28.54
CA ALA A 198 16.64 7.48 29.76
C ALA A 198 15.98 6.87 31.01
N LYS A 199 14.73 6.39 30.88
CA LYS A 199 13.98 5.76 31.97
C LYS A 199 14.21 4.25 32.11
N ARG A 200 15.09 3.64 31.30
CA ARG A 200 15.34 2.18 31.25
C ARG A 200 14.07 1.34 31.03
N GLN A 201 13.16 1.83 30.20
CA GLN A 201 11.85 1.20 29.91
C GLN A 201 11.86 0.37 28.63
N LEU A 202 13.03 0.12 28.03
CA LEU A 202 13.11 -0.78 26.89
C LEU A 202 12.81 -2.21 27.31
N VAL A 203 12.08 -2.92 26.47
CA VAL A 203 11.70 -4.32 26.74
C VAL A 203 12.92 -5.22 26.61
N PRO A 204 13.27 -6.04 27.63
CA PRO A 204 14.44 -6.92 27.61
C PRO A 204 14.24 -8.20 26.77
N VAL A 205 13.02 -8.46 26.28
CA VAL A 205 12.65 -9.63 25.49
C VAL A 205 12.13 -9.21 24.11
N LEU A 206 12.03 -10.16 23.18
CA LEU A 206 11.52 -9.89 21.83
C LEU A 206 10.12 -9.30 21.89
N PRO A 207 9.91 -8.07 21.40
CA PRO A 207 8.62 -7.35 21.47
C PRO A 207 7.45 -8.11 20.86
N LEU A 208 7.71 -8.94 19.82
CA LEU A 208 6.69 -9.75 19.17
C LEU A 208 5.98 -10.72 20.12
N GLY A 209 6.73 -11.35 21.03
CA GLY A 209 6.16 -12.28 22.01
C GLY A 209 5.11 -11.63 22.92
N ILE A 210 5.37 -10.38 23.32
CA ILE A 210 4.46 -9.57 24.12
C ILE A 210 3.22 -9.20 23.31
N VAL A 211 3.41 -8.72 22.07
CA VAL A 211 2.32 -8.33 21.17
C VAL A 211 1.34 -9.49 20.94
N LEU A 212 1.85 -10.70 20.68
CA LEU A 212 1.03 -11.88 20.41
C LEU A 212 0.30 -12.42 21.65
N ARG A 213 0.82 -12.20 22.86
CA ARG A 213 0.22 -12.69 24.10
C ARG A 213 -0.77 -11.70 24.71
N GLU A 214 -0.41 -10.42 24.77
CA GLU A 214 -1.11 -9.40 25.54
C GLU A 214 -2.03 -8.52 24.69
N PHE A 215 -1.74 -8.33 23.38
CA PHE A 215 -2.45 -7.39 22.52
C PHE A 215 -3.27 -8.05 21.39
N ARG A 216 -3.76 -9.28 21.60
CA ARG A 216 -4.55 -10.02 20.60
C ARG A 216 -5.77 -9.26 20.06
N PRO A 217 -6.61 -8.61 20.88
CA PRO A 217 -7.76 -7.84 20.37
C PRO A 217 -7.33 -6.68 19.48
N SER A 218 -6.28 -5.95 19.89
CA SER A 218 -5.70 -4.87 19.11
C SER A 218 -5.15 -5.37 17.76
N LEU A 219 -4.47 -6.53 17.75
CA LEU A 219 -3.98 -7.15 16.53
C LEU A 219 -5.13 -7.46 15.56
N VAL A 220 -6.19 -8.09 16.02
CA VAL A 220 -7.34 -8.45 15.17
C VAL A 220 -7.97 -7.20 14.57
N ILE A 221 -8.23 -6.16 15.35
CA ILE A 221 -8.80 -4.91 14.86
C ILE A 221 -7.87 -4.26 13.82
N CYS A 222 -6.58 -4.18 14.11
CA CYS A 222 -5.60 -3.62 13.17
C CYS A 222 -5.49 -4.44 11.88
N MET A 223 -5.56 -5.77 11.95
CA MET A 223 -5.56 -6.63 10.76
C MET A 223 -6.82 -6.44 9.92
N LEU A 224 -8.00 -6.36 10.53
CA LEU A 224 -9.25 -6.11 9.83
C LEU A 224 -9.29 -4.71 9.18
N LEU A 225 -8.80 -3.68 9.88
CA LEU A 225 -8.64 -2.35 9.30
C LEU A 225 -7.63 -2.33 8.15
N THR A 226 -6.55 -3.10 8.27
CA THR A 226 -5.59 -3.26 7.17
C THR A 226 -6.21 -4.00 5.98
N TRP A 227 -7.14 -4.92 6.21
CA TRP A 227 -7.91 -5.53 5.12
C TRP A 227 -8.69 -4.48 4.34
N VAL A 228 -9.45 -3.63 5.04
CA VAL A 228 -10.17 -2.50 4.39
C VAL A 228 -9.20 -1.61 3.60
N LEU A 229 -8.04 -1.27 4.20
CA LEU A 229 -7.04 -0.43 3.57
C LEU A 229 -6.41 -1.09 2.33
N SER A 230 -5.89 -2.31 2.47
CA SER A 230 -5.15 -2.98 1.41
C SER A 230 -6.06 -3.36 0.24
N ALA A 231 -7.18 -3.98 0.54
CA ALA A 231 -8.13 -4.43 -0.48
C ALA A 231 -8.85 -3.26 -1.16
N GLY A 232 -9.20 -2.22 -0.40
CA GLY A 232 -9.77 -0.99 -0.97
C GLY A 232 -8.83 -0.34 -1.98
N ILE A 233 -7.57 -0.14 -1.63
CA ILE A 233 -6.57 0.44 -2.54
C ILE A 233 -6.33 -0.49 -3.74
N VAL A 234 -6.06 -1.78 -3.51
CA VAL A 234 -5.77 -2.75 -4.59
C VAL A 234 -6.93 -2.80 -5.60
N THR A 235 -8.17 -2.87 -5.14
CA THR A 235 -9.34 -2.96 -6.00
C THR A 235 -9.54 -1.70 -6.85
N THR A 236 -9.34 -0.51 -6.25
CA THR A 236 -9.63 0.76 -6.94
C THR A 236 -8.45 1.31 -7.73
N THR A 237 -7.24 0.79 -7.54
CA THR A 237 -6.06 1.24 -8.28
C THR A 237 -5.48 0.15 -9.18
N LEU A 238 -5.04 -0.99 -8.62
CA LEU A 238 -4.33 -2.01 -9.40
C LEU A 238 -5.27 -2.82 -10.29
N LEU A 239 -6.41 -3.26 -9.75
CA LEU A 239 -7.36 -4.10 -10.47
C LEU A 239 -8.29 -3.29 -11.37
N SER A 240 -8.49 -1.99 -11.09
CA SER A 240 -9.38 -1.13 -11.85
C SER A 240 -9.01 -1.06 -13.34
N VAL A 241 -7.72 -0.97 -13.66
CA VAL A 241 -7.25 -0.94 -15.07
C VAL A 241 -7.65 -2.19 -15.82
N ASN A 242 -7.46 -3.36 -15.21
CA ASN A 242 -7.85 -4.65 -15.83
C ASN A 242 -9.35 -4.77 -15.98
N PHE A 243 -10.14 -4.39 -14.96
CA PHE A 243 -11.59 -4.39 -15.03
C PHE A 243 -12.10 -3.50 -16.16
N LEU A 244 -11.65 -2.27 -16.25
CA LEU A 244 -12.08 -1.31 -17.27
C LEU A 244 -11.75 -1.77 -18.69
N ARG A 245 -10.59 -2.42 -18.88
CA ARG A 245 -10.15 -2.92 -20.17
C ARG A 245 -10.85 -4.22 -20.59
N LEU A 246 -10.89 -5.20 -19.69
CA LEU A 246 -11.33 -6.57 -20.03
C LEU A 246 -12.84 -6.75 -19.95
N PHE A 247 -13.52 -6.05 -19.03
CA PHE A 247 -14.95 -6.24 -18.78
C PHE A 247 -15.83 -5.08 -19.27
N VAL A 248 -15.25 -3.87 -19.42
CA VAL A 248 -15.99 -2.70 -19.90
C VAL A 248 -15.62 -2.36 -21.35
N GLY A 249 -14.38 -2.65 -21.77
CA GLY A 249 -13.92 -2.45 -23.16
C GLY A 249 -13.27 -1.08 -23.40
N TYR A 250 -12.88 -0.36 -22.35
CA TYR A 250 -12.11 0.89 -22.49
C TYR A 250 -10.68 0.63 -23.00
N SER A 251 -10.10 1.62 -23.68
CA SER A 251 -8.70 1.60 -24.08
C SER A 251 -7.76 1.63 -22.87
N ALA A 252 -6.50 1.23 -23.05
CA ALA A 252 -5.51 1.25 -21.99
C ALA A 252 -5.31 2.66 -21.43
N SER A 253 -5.25 3.68 -22.29
CA SER A 253 -5.07 5.07 -21.91
C SER A 253 -6.27 5.61 -21.12
N GLU A 254 -7.50 5.30 -21.52
CA GLU A 254 -8.72 5.70 -20.78
C GLU A 254 -8.78 5.04 -19.40
N ALA A 255 -8.46 3.75 -19.31
CA ALA A 255 -8.45 3.02 -18.05
C ALA A 255 -7.34 3.54 -17.10
N LEU A 256 -6.14 3.82 -17.61
CA LEU A 256 -5.04 4.42 -16.83
C LEU A 256 -5.40 5.84 -16.38
N PHE A 257 -6.02 6.65 -17.23
CA PHE A 257 -6.43 8.00 -16.89
C PHE A 257 -7.53 8.01 -15.81
N ALA A 258 -8.53 7.13 -15.92
CA ALA A 258 -9.56 6.94 -14.88
C ALA A 258 -8.95 6.50 -13.54
N THR A 259 -7.98 5.58 -13.58
CA THR A 259 -7.27 5.12 -12.39
C THR A 259 -6.42 6.24 -11.78
N ALA A 260 -5.77 7.07 -12.59
CA ALA A 260 -5.05 8.25 -12.11
C ALA A 260 -5.97 9.25 -11.42
N ILE A 261 -7.16 9.52 -11.97
CA ILE A 261 -8.18 10.37 -11.35
C ILE A 261 -8.65 9.78 -10.02
N SER A 262 -8.95 8.48 -9.97
CA SER A 262 -9.33 7.80 -8.72
C SER A 262 -8.23 7.90 -7.67
N THR A 263 -6.98 7.67 -8.05
CA THR A 263 -5.82 7.76 -7.16
C THR A 263 -5.56 9.20 -6.70
N LEU A 264 -5.83 10.19 -7.55
CA LEU A 264 -5.78 11.60 -7.16
C LEU A 264 -6.84 11.92 -6.10
N GLY A 265 -8.08 11.44 -6.27
CA GLY A 265 -9.15 11.55 -5.28
C GLY A 265 -8.74 10.94 -3.93
N LEU A 266 -8.17 9.73 -3.96
CA LEU A 266 -7.60 9.07 -2.78
C LEU A 266 -6.50 9.90 -2.12
N THR A 267 -5.57 10.44 -2.90
CA THR A 267 -4.44 11.24 -2.42
C THR A 267 -4.91 12.51 -1.70
N ILE A 268 -5.88 13.21 -2.28
CA ILE A 268 -6.40 14.46 -1.72
C ILE A 268 -7.25 14.20 -0.47
N SER A 269 -8.01 13.11 -0.41
CA SER A 269 -9.00 12.85 0.63
C SER A 269 -8.42 12.28 1.93
N THR A 270 -7.30 11.56 1.89
CA THR A 270 -6.73 10.91 3.09
C THR A 270 -6.30 11.90 4.18
N ALA A 271 -5.74 13.05 3.84
CA ALA A 271 -5.34 14.08 4.80
C ALA A 271 -6.55 14.74 5.50
N PRO A 272 -7.59 15.22 4.80
CA PRO A 272 -8.83 15.67 5.41
C PRO A 272 -9.51 14.61 6.29
N VAL A 273 -9.53 13.35 5.86
CA VAL A 273 -10.06 12.24 6.67
C VAL A 273 -9.29 12.11 7.99
N GLY A 274 -7.96 12.21 7.96
CA GLY A 274 -7.15 12.26 9.17
C GLY A 274 -7.50 13.43 10.10
N ALA A 275 -7.74 14.63 9.53
CA ALA A 275 -8.19 15.79 10.31
C ALA A 275 -9.61 15.59 10.90
N LEU A 276 -10.50 14.91 10.19
CA LEU A 276 -11.82 14.55 10.71
C LEU A 276 -11.72 13.57 11.88
N VAL A 277 -10.75 12.65 11.87
CA VAL A 277 -10.45 11.77 13.01
C VAL A 277 -10.06 12.58 14.26
N ASP A 278 -9.18 13.59 14.08
CA ASP A 278 -8.77 14.45 15.21
C ASP A 278 -9.94 15.24 15.81
N ARG A 279 -10.94 15.60 14.98
CA ARG A 279 -12.09 16.42 15.41
C ARG A 279 -13.26 15.60 15.94
N TYR A 280 -13.62 14.52 15.28
CA TYR A 280 -14.85 13.75 15.53
C TYR A 280 -14.62 12.36 16.12
N GLY A 281 -13.35 11.93 16.21
CA GLY A 281 -12.98 10.56 16.58
C GLY A 281 -13.06 9.57 15.42
N THR A 282 -12.50 8.39 15.66
CA THR A 282 -12.37 7.35 14.63
C THR A 282 -13.69 6.67 14.27
N GLY A 283 -14.56 6.43 15.28
CA GLY A 283 -15.82 5.70 15.10
C GLY A 283 -16.73 6.32 14.04
N PRO A 284 -17.15 7.60 14.19
CA PRO A 284 -17.98 8.30 13.20
C PRO A 284 -17.35 8.35 11.80
N VAL A 285 -16.01 8.55 11.71
CA VAL A 285 -15.31 8.63 10.43
C VAL A 285 -15.38 7.30 9.68
N PHE A 286 -15.17 6.16 10.35
CA PHE A 286 -15.30 4.85 9.73
C PHE A 286 -16.73 4.52 9.33
N ILE A 287 -17.74 4.91 10.13
CA ILE A 287 -19.14 4.66 9.82
C ILE A 287 -19.56 5.46 8.58
N VAL A 288 -19.37 6.78 8.60
CA VAL A 288 -19.77 7.65 7.48
C VAL A 288 -18.96 7.34 6.23
N GLY A 289 -17.63 7.20 6.38
CA GLY A 289 -16.75 6.86 5.26
C GLY A 289 -17.11 5.51 4.64
N GLY A 290 -17.45 4.51 5.45
CA GLY A 290 -17.91 3.20 4.95
C GLY A 290 -19.23 3.31 4.16
N ILE A 291 -20.21 4.06 4.65
CA ILE A 291 -21.47 4.29 3.91
C ILE A 291 -21.19 4.96 2.56
N CYS A 292 -20.40 6.03 2.55
CA CYS A 292 -20.06 6.75 1.34
C CYS A 292 -19.27 5.88 0.35
N LEU A 293 -18.34 5.05 0.84
CA LEU A 293 -17.58 4.10 0.02
C LEU A 293 -18.51 3.06 -0.63
N SER A 294 -19.46 2.49 0.13
CA SER A 294 -20.42 1.52 -0.39
C SER A 294 -21.27 2.11 -1.51
N VAL A 295 -21.84 3.31 -1.29
CA VAL A 295 -22.68 3.99 -2.28
C VAL A 295 -21.87 4.33 -3.54
N SER A 296 -20.66 4.89 -3.38
CA SER A 296 -19.81 5.25 -4.51
C SER A 296 -19.36 4.04 -5.33
N ALA A 297 -19.08 2.91 -4.67
CA ALA A 297 -18.73 1.67 -5.35
C ALA A 297 -19.89 1.12 -6.20
N LEU A 298 -21.09 1.07 -5.63
CA LEU A 298 -22.29 0.63 -6.37
C LEU A 298 -22.56 1.54 -7.57
N LEU A 299 -22.48 2.85 -7.40
CA LEU A 299 -22.68 3.80 -8.49
C LEU A 299 -21.61 3.67 -9.58
N PHE A 300 -20.34 3.52 -9.19
CA PHE A 300 -19.26 3.38 -10.15
C PHE A 300 -19.45 2.13 -11.03
N TYR A 301 -19.52 0.95 -10.42
CA TYR A 301 -19.57 -0.30 -11.19
C TYR A 301 -20.90 -0.49 -11.97
N LYS A 302 -21.98 0.20 -11.57
CA LYS A 302 -23.25 0.18 -12.29
C LYS A 302 -23.30 1.13 -13.48
N LEU A 303 -22.61 2.29 -13.41
CA LEU A 303 -22.76 3.39 -14.37
C LEU A 303 -21.48 3.68 -15.16
N VAL A 304 -20.40 2.93 -14.93
CA VAL A 304 -19.10 3.19 -15.55
C VAL A 304 -19.09 3.08 -17.07
N ASP A 305 -19.99 2.31 -17.66
CA ASP A 305 -20.12 2.07 -19.11
C ASP A 305 -21.05 3.05 -19.83
N VAL A 306 -21.69 3.98 -19.13
CA VAL A 306 -22.65 4.93 -19.74
C VAL A 306 -21.94 5.95 -20.63
N SER A 307 -20.83 6.55 -20.18
CA SER A 307 -20.00 7.47 -20.97
C SER A 307 -18.65 7.71 -20.31
N LEU A 308 -17.69 8.28 -21.08
CA LEU A 308 -16.39 8.70 -20.57
C LEU A 308 -16.50 9.73 -19.43
N LEU A 309 -17.49 10.62 -19.49
CA LEU A 309 -17.70 11.57 -18.38
C LEU A 309 -18.10 10.86 -17.10
N HIS A 310 -19.02 9.87 -17.18
CA HIS A 310 -19.39 9.05 -16.02
C HIS A 310 -18.18 8.29 -15.48
N LEU A 311 -17.37 7.68 -16.35
CA LEU A 311 -16.14 7.00 -15.96
C LEU A 311 -15.24 7.91 -15.10
N TYR A 312 -14.92 9.12 -15.57
CA TYR A 312 -13.98 10.00 -14.89
C TYR A 312 -14.55 10.61 -13.60
N VAL A 313 -15.79 11.07 -13.62
CA VAL A 313 -16.47 11.64 -12.44
C VAL A 313 -16.64 10.59 -11.35
N LEU A 314 -17.12 9.39 -11.70
CA LEU A 314 -17.32 8.33 -10.73
C LEU A 314 -15.97 7.77 -10.22
N SER A 315 -14.92 7.76 -11.04
CA SER A 315 -13.56 7.44 -10.58
C SER A 315 -13.07 8.42 -9.52
N ALA A 316 -13.28 9.73 -9.71
CA ALA A 316 -12.93 10.75 -8.74
C ALA A 316 -13.70 10.57 -7.41
N VAL A 317 -15.01 10.29 -7.51
CA VAL A 317 -15.88 10.08 -6.34
C VAL A 317 -15.48 8.82 -5.58
N LEU A 318 -15.31 7.70 -6.28
CA LEU A 318 -14.91 6.43 -5.66
C LEU A 318 -13.55 6.57 -4.97
N GLY A 319 -12.54 7.13 -5.66
CA GLY A 319 -11.21 7.35 -5.11
C GLY A 319 -11.24 8.23 -3.86
N SER A 320 -12.06 9.28 -3.87
CA SER A 320 -12.21 10.17 -2.70
C SER A 320 -12.79 9.46 -1.48
N PHE A 321 -13.74 8.55 -1.65
CA PHE A 321 -14.33 7.81 -0.52
C PHE A 321 -13.50 6.60 -0.08
N VAL A 322 -12.66 6.03 -0.95
CA VAL A 322 -11.60 5.11 -0.50
C VAL A 322 -10.64 5.80 0.48
N GLY A 323 -10.54 7.11 0.45
CA GLY A 323 -9.76 7.92 1.38
C GLY A 323 -10.07 7.72 2.87
N VAL A 324 -11.19 7.05 3.24
CA VAL A 324 -11.46 6.61 4.63
C VAL A 324 -10.31 5.79 5.21
N VAL A 325 -9.50 5.13 4.37
CA VAL A 325 -8.30 4.38 4.79
C VAL A 325 -7.24 5.27 5.45
N GLY A 326 -7.28 6.59 5.25
CA GLY A 326 -6.42 7.55 5.94
C GLY A 326 -6.61 7.57 7.47
N ALA A 327 -7.75 7.08 7.98
CA ALA A 327 -8.01 6.92 9.40
C ALA A 327 -7.37 5.65 10.01
N VAL A 328 -6.99 4.66 9.21
CA VAL A 328 -6.48 3.37 9.68
C VAL A 328 -5.19 3.49 10.51
N PRO A 329 -4.16 4.22 10.06
CA PRO A 329 -2.91 4.33 10.81
C PRO A 329 -3.08 4.95 12.19
N TYR A 330 -4.02 5.88 12.35
CA TYR A 330 -4.31 6.49 13.65
C TYR A 330 -4.72 5.43 14.67
N VAL A 331 -5.64 4.53 14.31
CA VAL A 331 -6.05 3.42 15.19
C VAL A 331 -4.87 2.49 15.47
N MET A 332 -4.10 2.14 14.42
CA MET A 332 -2.99 1.22 14.56
C MET A 332 -1.93 1.71 15.54
N VAL A 333 -1.49 2.97 15.43
CA VAL A 333 -0.44 3.51 16.32
C VAL A 333 -0.93 3.72 17.76
N ARG A 334 -2.23 3.88 17.97
CA ARG A 334 -2.83 4.01 19.31
C ARG A 334 -3.18 2.66 19.95
N SER A 335 -3.25 1.60 19.18
CA SER A 335 -3.60 0.26 19.67
C SER A 335 -2.47 -0.44 20.45
N PHE A 336 -1.24 0.12 20.40
CA PHE A 336 -0.08 -0.47 21.05
C PHE A 336 0.70 0.56 21.88
N PRO A 337 1.20 0.17 23.07
CA PRO A 337 2.06 1.04 23.87
C PRO A 337 3.41 1.25 23.17
N SER A 338 4.09 2.34 23.54
CA SER A 338 5.31 2.79 22.85
C SER A 338 6.41 1.74 22.78
N GLN A 339 6.51 0.87 23.80
CA GLN A 339 7.54 -0.17 23.92
C GLN A 339 7.48 -1.24 22.83
N VAL A 340 6.27 -1.53 22.32
CA VAL A 340 6.01 -2.58 21.33
C VAL A 340 5.22 -2.07 20.12
N ARG A 341 5.08 -0.74 20.00
CA ARG A 341 4.26 -0.10 18.97
C ARG A 341 4.71 -0.44 17.58
N PHE A 342 5.98 -0.29 17.27
CA PHE A 342 6.48 -0.56 15.94
C PHE A 342 6.26 -2.03 15.56
N THR A 343 6.58 -2.95 16.45
CA THR A 343 6.36 -4.39 16.25
C THR A 343 4.88 -4.73 16.08
N GLY A 344 4.00 -4.18 16.93
CA GLY A 344 2.55 -4.44 16.85
C GLY A 344 1.93 -3.93 15.56
N VAL A 345 2.22 -2.68 15.20
CA VAL A 345 1.74 -2.07 13.94
C VAL A 345 2.29 -2.82 12.74
N SER A 346 3.58 -3.14 12.74
CA SER A 346 4.23 -3.82 11.63
C SER A 346 3.71 -5.24 11.42
N PHE A 347 3.54 -6.01 12.50
CA PHE A 347 2.99 -7.36 12.42
C PHE A 347 1.56 -7.34 11.86
N ALA A 348 0.67 -6.54 12.48
CA ALA A 348 -0.73 -6.46 12.04
C ALA A 348 -0.85 -6.03 10.57
N TYR A 349 -0.11 -4.98 10.18
CA TYR A 349 -0.14 -4.44 8.83
C TYR A 349 0.39 -5.43 7.79
N ASN A 350 1.59 -5.97 7.98
CA ASN A 350 2.23 -6.78 6.95
C ASN A 350 1.60 -8.17 6.82
N CYS A 351 1.18 -8.80 7.92
CA CYS A 351 0.46 -10.07 7.87
C CYS A 351 -0.91 -9.91 7.18
N ALA A 352 -1.67 -8.88 7.55
CA ALA A 352 -2.95 -8.62 6.92
C ALA A 352 -2.79 -8.23 5.44
N TYR A 353 -1.78 -7.44 5.11
CA TYR A 353 -1.51 -7.04 3.73
C TYR A 353 -1.08 -8.23 2.86
N ALA A 354 -0.26 -9.14 3.39
CA ALA A 354 0.14 -10.37 2.68
C ALA A 354 -1.07 -11.29 2.45
N ILE A 355 -1.92 -11.47 3.45
CA ILE A 355 -3.11 -12.33 3.35
C ILE A 355 -4.17 -11.65 2.47
N PHE A 356 -4.68 -10.53 2.91
CA PHE A 356 -5.86 -9.91 2.29
C PHE A 356 -5.52 -9.11 1.03
N GLY A 357 -4.41 -8.37 1.01
CA GLY A 357 -3.94 -7.67 -0.18
C GLY A 357 -3.49 -8.64 -1.28
N GLY A 358 -2.81 -9.73 -0.89
CA GLY A 358 -2.37 -10.77 -1.81
C GLY A 358 -3.51 -11.63 -2.36
N LEU A 359 -4.53 -11.94 -1.56
CA LEU A 359 -5.68 -12.77 -1.98
C LEU A 359 -6.77 -11.98 -2.71
N THR A 360 -6.84 -10.65 -2.54
CA THR A 360 -7.87 -9.81 -3.16
C THR A 360 -7.96 -9.99 -4.69
N PRO A 361 -6.85 -9.98 -5.47
CA PRO A 361 -6.94 -10.18 -6.91
C PRO A 361 -7.59 -11.51 -7.28
N PHE A 362 -7.19 -12.60 -6.61
CA PHE A 362 -7.73 -13.95 -6.88
C PHE A 362 -9.22 -14.03 -6.55
N ALA A 363 -9.63 -13.46 -5.41
CA ALA A 363 -11.02 -13.49 -4.98
C ALA A 363 -11.92 -12.69 -5.92
N VAL A 364 -11.49 -11.49 -6.32
CA VAL A 364 -12.31 -10.59 -7.12
C VAL A 364 -12.30 -11.00 -8.58
N ASP A 365 -11.15 -11.39 -9.15
CA ASP A 365 -11.06 -11.85 -10.54
C ASP A 365 -11.79 -13.18 -10.75
N GLY A 366 -11.86 -14.05 -9.75
CA GLY A 366 -12.67 -15.26 -9.80
C GLY A 366 -14.16 -14.96 -9.78
N LEU A 367 -14.60 -14.05 -8.94
CA LEU A 367 -16.01 -13.68 -8.79
C LEU A 367 -16.53 -12.85 -9.97
N VAL A 368 -15.72 -12.01 -10.59
CA VAL A 368 -16.15 -11.18 -11.74
C VAL A 368 -16.51 -11.99 -12.97
N GLN A 369 -16.00 -13.22 -13.09
CA GLN A 369 -16.39 -14.15 -14.16
C GLN A 369 -17.85 -14.62 -14.01
N ILE A 370 -18.40 -14.55 -12.79
CA ILE A 370 -19.77 -14.96 -12.47
C ILE A 370 -20.70 -13.72 -12.52
N ASP A 371 -20.27 -12.63 -11.91
CA ASP A 371 -21.03 -11.37 -11.87
C ASP A 371 -20.10 -10.17 -11.98
N ARG A 372 -20.33 -9.33 -12.98
CA ARG A 372 -19.59 -8.08 -13.22
C ARG A 372 -19.61 -7.13 -12.02
N MET A 373 -20.64 -7.20 -11.17
CA MET A 373 -20.76 -6.38 -9.95
C MET A 373 -19.91 -6.90 -8.77
N ALA A 374 -19.16 -7.99 -8.93
CA ALA A 374 -18.34 -8.58 -7.87
C ALA A 374 -17.38 -7.58 -7.20
N TYR A 375 -16.80 -6.69 -7.98
CA TYR A 375 -15.94 -5.60 -7.46
C TYR A 375 -16.72 -4.67 -6.52
N ALA A 376 -17.96 -4.29 -6.89
CA ALA A 376 -18.82 -3.46 -6.04
C ALA A 376 -19.21 -4.19 -4.76
N TYR A 377 -19.61 -5.44 -4.85
CA TYR A 377 -20.00 -6.25 -3.68
C TYR A 377 -18.83 -6.45 -2.73
N TYR A 378 -17.63 -6.65 -3.25
CA TYR A 378 -16.45 -6.76 -2.41
C TYR A 378 -16.14 -5.46 -1.67
N LEU A 379 -16.22 -4.30 -2.35
CA LEU A 379 -16.07 -3.00 -1.70
C LEU A 379 -17.20 -2.72 -0.68
N CYS A 380 -18.43 -3.14 -0.96
CA CYS A 380 -19.53 -3.07 0.02
C CYS A 380 -19.26 -3.94 1.25
N PHE A 381 -18.73 -5.13 1.08
CA PHE A 381 -18.31 -5.99 2.20
C PHE A 381 -17.24 -5.29 3.06
N LEU A 382 -16.20 -4.71 2.44
CA LEU A 382 -15.16 -3.94 3.15
C LEU A 382 -15.75 -2.72 3.86
N SER A 383 -16.74 -2.08 3.25
CA SER A 383 -17.47 -0.95 3.85
C SER A 383 -18.27 -1.38 5.08
N CYS A 384 -18.97 -2.51 5.01
CA CYS A 384 -19.66 -3.09 6.17
C CYS A 384 -18.69 -3.42 7.30
N LEU A 385 -17.51 -3.95 6.96
CA LEU A 385 -16.46 -4.22 7.94
C LEU A 385 -15.97 -2.92 8.59
N SER A 386 -15.73 -1.86 7.81
CA SER A 386 -15.35 -0.53 8.29
C SER A 386 -16.41 0.04 9.26
N ILE A 387 -17.69 -0.05 8.90
CA ILE A 387 -18.81 0.41 9.73
C ILE A 387 -18.89 -0.38 11.04
N ALA A 388 -18.77 -1.70 10.99
CA ALA A 388 -18.81 -2.56 12.16
C ALA A 388 -17.66 -2.24 13.14
N ILE A 389 -16.43 -2.06 12.62
CA ILE A 389 -15.26 -1.67 13.42
C ILE A 389 -15.46 -0.26 14.00
N GLY A 390 -15.95 0.70 13.20
CA GLY A 390 -16.25 2.05 13.66
C GLY A 390 -17.25 2.07 14.82
N TYR A 391 -18.31 1.28 14.74
CA TYR A 391 -19.28 1.10 15.82
C TYR A 391 -18.66 0.46 17.07
N TYR A 392 -17.83 -0.57 16.90
CA TYR A 392 -17.14 -1.26 17.98
C TYR A 392 -16.19 -0.32 18.76
N ILE A 393 -15.37 0.47 18.01
CA ILE A 393 -14.44 1.44 18.61
C ILE A 393 -15.21 2.49 19.41
N ARG A 394 -16.29 3.03 18.84
CA ARG A 394 -17.15 4.04 19.49
C ARG A 394 -17.75 3.51 20.79
N ARG A 395 -18.22 2.26 20.80
CA ARG A 395 -18.85 1.65 21.97
C ARG A 395 -17.87 1.36 23.11
N LYS A 396 -16.63 0.97 22.77
CA LYS A 396 -15.60 0.60 23.76
C LYS A 396 -14.71 1.76 24.21
N GLY A 397 -14.82 2.95 23.62
CA GLY A 397 -13.91 4.07 23.86
C GLY A 397 -12.46 3.80 23.43
N LEU A 398 -12.21 2.71 22.71
CA LEU A 398 -10.89 2.38 22.21
C LEU A 398 -10.45 3.45 21.20
N ALA A 399 -9.34 4.10 21.45
CA ALA A 399 -8.76 5.18 20.67
C ALA A 399 -9.33 6.60 20.89
N ASP A 400 -10.39 6.80 21.69
CA ASP A 400 -10.96 8.13 21.93
C ASP A 400 -10.56 8.75 23.29
N GLU A 401 -9.70 8.14 24.08
CA GLU A 401 -9.13 8.79 25.27
C GLU A 401 -8.29 9.99 24.83
N ARG A 402 -8.92 11.18 24.96
CA ARG A 402 -8.35 12.51 24.67
C ARG A 402 -7.22 12.86 25.60
#